data_3b35bfa4d7099cc195d26ffd44392a97
#
_entry.id   3b35bfa4d7099cc195d26ffd44392a97
#
_cell.length_a   1.000
_cell.length_b   1.000
_cell.length_c   1.000
_cell.angle_alpha   90.00
_cell.angle_beta   90.00
_cell.angle_gamma   90.00
#
_symmetry.space_group_name_H-M   'P 1'
#
loop_
_entity.id
_entity.type
_entity.pdbx_description
1 polymer ?
#
loop_
_entity_poly.entity_id
_entity_poly.type
_entity_poly.pdbx_seq_one_letter_code
_entity_poly.pdbx_strand_id
1 'polypeptide(L)'
;MRVSKNTAVLSSFILSILPFLILWAAWSALPDTIPAHWSGGVVDRWGNKFELLVVPLLSLIGSIAISVYLIVSTRRREFADFSVRMRRNFLACYISGLLLSTTCSVITAVWVQLILTQNTAVDGGVGLSIPYSLPGL
;
A
#
# COMPACT_ATOMS: atom_id res chain seq x y z
N MET A 1 -2.37 24.75 -13.34
CA MET A 1 -2.09 24.47 -11.92
C MET A 1 -0.58 24.42 -11.71
N ARG A 2 0.00 25.30 -10.89
CA ARG A 2 1.45 25.30 -10.62
C ARG A 2 1.69 24.50 -9.34
N VAL A 3 2.05 23.23 -9.45
CA VAL A 3 2.46 22.42 -8.31
C VAL A 3 3.90 22.78 -8.00
N SER A 4 4.19 23.33 -6.80
CA SER A 4 5.57 23.57 -6.40
C SER A 4 6.27 22.23 -6.10
N LYS A 5 7.60 22.18 -6.23
CA LYS A 5 8.38 20.97 -5.91
C LYS A 5 8.18 20.51 -4.45
N ASN A 6 8.11 21.47 -3.52
CA ASN A 6 7.91 21.16 -2.10
C ASN A 6 6.52 20.58 -1.85
N THR A 7 5.48 21.12 -2.50
CA THR A 7 4.11 20.58 -2.43
C THR A 7 4.05 19.16 -3.02
N ALA A 8 4.73 18.91 -4.14
CA ALA A 8 4.76 17.58 -4.75
C ALA A 8 5.43 16.54 -3.84
N VAL A 9 6.58 16.87 -3.27
CA VAL A 9 7.31 15.98 -2.34
C VAL A 9 6.48 15.73 -1.08
N LEU A 10 5.94 16.79 -0.47
CA LEU A 10 5.17 16.70 0.77
C LEU A 10 3.89 15.87 0.59
N SER A 11 3.13 16.12 -0.48
CA SER A 11 1.89 15.39 -0.75
C SER A 11 2.14 13.90 -1.06
N SER A 12 3.20 13.59 -1.80
CA SER A 12 3.59 12.19 -2.06
C SER A 12 3.97 11.47 -0.77
N PHE A 13 4.69 12.14 0.12
CA PHE A 13 5.09 11.57 1.40
C PHE A 13 3.90 11.36 2.33
N ILE A 14 3.02 12.35 2.47
CA ILE A 14 1.80 12.24 3.29
C ILE A 14 0.93 11.07 2.79
N LEU A 15 0.75 10.97 1.47
CA LEU A 15 -0.09 9.92 0.89
C LEU A 15 0.52 8.52 1.07
N SER A 16 1.85 8.41 1.11
CA SER A 16 2.52 7.11 1.34
C SER A 16 2.38 6.57 2.76
N ILE A 17 1.99 7.42 3.72
CA ILE A 17 1.71 7.02 5.10
C ILE A 17 0.30 6.42 5.23
N LEU A 18 -0.61 6.74 4.32
CA LEU A 18 -2.01 6.30 4.40
C LEU A 18 -2.19 4.77 4.56
N PRO A 19 -1.50 3.89 3.81
CA PRO A 19 -1.65 2.45 4.00
C PRO A 19 -1.17 1.98 5.38
N PHE A 20 -0.20 2.67 6.00
CA PHE A 20 0.19 2.39 7.39
C PHE A 20 -0.93 2.76 8.37
N LEU A 21 -1.59 3.90 8.17
CA LEU A 21 -2.69 4.34 9.03
C LEU A 21 -3.89 3.38 8.92
N ILE A 22 -4.21 2.91 7.73
CA ILE A 22 -5.25 1.90 7.50
C ILE A 22 -4.92 0.62 8.27
N LEU A 23 -3.70 0.13 8.12
CA LEU A 23 -3.27 -1.10 8.79
C LEU A 23 -3.21 -0.92 10.31
N TRP A 24 -2.72 0.23 10.79
CA TRP A 24 -2.67 0.56 12.21
C TRP A 24 -4.06 0.59 12.84
N ALA A 25 -5.04 1.21 12.18
CA ALA A 25 -6.41 1.29 12.66
C ALA A 25 -7.08 -0.09 12.82
N ALA A 26 -6.71 -1.06 11.99
CA ALA A 26 -7.24 -2.41 12.03
C ALA A 26 -6.40 -3.40 12.85
N TRP A 27 -5.20 -3.00 13.29
CA TRP A 27 -4.16 -3.91 13.81
C TRP A 27 -4.62 -4.80 14.95
N SER A 28 -5.40 -4.24 15.89
CA SER A 28 -5.91 -4.97 17.06
C SER A 28 -7.03 -5.95 16.72
N ALA A 29 -7.72 -5.73 15.61
CA ALA A 29 -8.81 -6.60 15.14
C ALA A 29 -8.32 -7.71 14.20
N LEU A 30 -7.06 -7.64 13.74
CA LEU A 30 -6.46 -8.62 12.87
C LEU A 30 -5.96 -9.83 13.65
N PRO A 31 -6.26 -11.07 13.20
CA PRO A 31 -5.70 -12.28 13.79
C PRO A 31 -4.19 -12.37 13.51
N ASP A 32 -3.48 -13.15 14.33
CA ASP A 32 -2.03 -13.34 14.14
C ASP A 32 -1.71 -14.14 12.87
N THR A 33 -2.64 -15.03 12.48
CA THR A 33 -2.52 -15.81 11.24
C THR A 33 -3.55 -15.32 10.24
N ILE A 34 -3.09 -14.95 9.06
CA ILE A 34 -3.91 -14.39 7.98
C ILE A 34 -3.80 -15.21 6.70
N PRO A 35 -4.82 -15.22 5.85
CA PRO A 35 -4.69 -15.75 4.51
C PRO A 35 -3.70 -14.89 3.71
N ALA A 36 -2.62 -15.50 3.26
CA ALA A 36 -1.53 -14.82 2.55
C ALA A 36 -1.53 -15.08 1.04
N HIS A 37 -2.18 -16.14 0.59
CA HIS A 37 -2.36 -16.44 -0.83
C HIS A 37 -3.65 -17.20 -1.07
N TRP A 38 -4.28 -16.96 -2.25
CA TRP A 38 -5.48 -17.65 -2.71
C TRP A 38 -5.24 -18.25 -4.10
N SER A 39 -5.71 -19.48 -4.29
CA SER A 39 -5.73 -20.14 -5.58
C SER A 39 -7.11 -20.74 -5.82
N GLY A 40 -7.71 -20.45 -6.98
CA GLY A 40 -9.05 -20.96 -7.30
C GLY A 40 -10.16 -20.57 -6.30
N GLY A 41 -10.01 -19.46 -5.58
CA GLY A 41 -10.96 -19.00 -4.56
C GLY A 41 -10.80 -19.64 -3.19
N VAL A 42 -9.80 -20.50 -3.01
CA VAL A 42 -9.46 -21.15 -1.73
C VAL A 42 -8.13 -20.59 -1.21
N VAL A 43 -8.03 -20.41 0.10
CA VAL A 43 -6.76 -20.03 0.74
C VAL A 43 -5.83 -21.24 0.68
N ASP A 44 -4.70 -21.09 0.00
CA ASP A 44 -3.68 -22.14 -0.16
C ASP A 44 -2.42 -21.87 0.66
N ARG A 45 -2.25 -20.64 1.18
CA ARG A 45 -1.17 -20.29 2.10
C ARG A 45 -1.66 -19.36 3.21
N TRP A 46 -1.34 -19.74 4.42
CA TRP A 46 -1.50 -18.90 5.61
C TRP A 46 -0.17 -18.24 5.96
N GLY A 47 -0.22 -16.99 6.37
CA GLY A 47 0.93 -16.18 6.74
C GLY A 47 0.74 -15.49 8.08
N ASN A 48 1.76 -14.76 8.52
CA ASN A 48 1.68 -13.93 9.70
C ASN A 48 1.15 -12.53 9.35
N LYS A 49 0.41 -11.89 10.25
CA LYS A 49 -0.12 -10.53 10.04
C LYS A 49 0.94 -9.48 9.71
N PHE A 50 2.22 -9.71 10.08
CA PHE A 50 3.33 -8.84 9.69
C PHE A 50 3.58 -8.82 8.17
N GLU A 51 3.12 -9.82 7.42
CA GLU A 51 3.21 -9.82 5.96
C GLU A 51 2.39 -8.68 5.33
N LEU A 52 1.35 -8.19 6.01
CA LEU A 52 0.58 -7.02 5.57
C LEU A 52 1.42 -5.74 5.48
N LEU A 53 2.53 -5.66 6.22
CA LEU A 53 3.44 -4.50 6.18
C LEU A 53 4.18 -4.35 4.85
N VAL A 54 4.26 -5.41 4.04
CA VAL A 54 4.97 -5.37 2.75
C VAL A 54 4.40 -4.29 1.84
N VAL A 55 3.07 -4.18 1.73
CA VAL A 55 2.42 -3.20 0.84
C VAL A 55 2.66 -1.75 1.31
N PRO A 56 2.43 -1.38 2.59
CA PRO A 56 2.81 -0.08 3.12
C PRO A 56 4.29 0.26 2.94
N LEU A 57 5.19 -0.70 3.18
CA LEU A 57 6.63 -0.50 3.00
C LEU A 57 6.99 -0.20 1.54
N LEU A 58 6.40 -0.90 0.57
CA LEU A 58 6.58 -0.60 -0.85
C LEU A 58 6.11 0.81 -1.21
N SER A 59 4.97 1.26 -0.65
CA SER A 59 4.48 2.62 -0.83
C SER A 59 5.49 3.65 -0.32
N LEU A 60 6.03 3.44 0.88
CA LEU A 60 6.99 4.35 1.50
C LEU A 60 8.31 4.39 0.74
N ILE A 61 8.88 3.24 0.41
CA ILE A 61 10.14 3.15 -0.34
C ILE A 61 10.00 3.81 -1.72
N GLY A 62 8.91 3.51 -2.44
CA GLY A 62 8.63 4.12 -3.73
C GLY A 62 8.47 5.64 -3.64
N SER A 63 7.76 6.14 -2.62
CA SER A 63 7.61 7.58 -2.38
C SER A 63 8.95 8.26 -2.05
N ILE A 64 9.80 7.63 -1.24
CA ILE A 64 11.14 8.14 -0.94
C ILE A 64 11.97 8.21 -2.22
N ALA A 65 12.02 7.15 -3.01
CA ALA A 65 12.78 7.10 -4.25
C ALA A 65 12.35 8.19 -5.24
N ILE A 66 11.04 8.37 -5.43
CA ILE A 66 10.48 9.43 -6.28
C ILE A 66 10.82 10.81 -5.72
N SER A 67 10.69 11.02 -4.41
CA SER A 67 11.00 12.29 -3.75
C SER A 67 12.47 12.66 -3.89
N VAL A 68 13.37 11.71 -3.69
CA VAL A 68 14.82 11.90 -3.89
C VAL A 68 15.10 12.27 -5.35
N TYR A 69 14.50 11.54 -6.31
CA TYR A 69 14.66 11.87 -7.73
C TYR A 69 14.16 13.30 -8.04
N LEU A 70 12.99 13.70 -7.54
CA LEU A 70 12.45 15.04 -7.74
C LEU A 70 13.36 16.12 -7.14
N ILE A 71 13.87 15.90 -5.93
CA ILE A 71 14.78 16.84 -5.25
C ILE A 71 16.09 16.97 -6.03
N VAL A 72 16.71 15.86 -6.38
CA VAL A 72 18.02 15.85 -7.06
C VAL A 72 17.90 16.44 -8.47
N SER A 73 16.89 16.05 -9.24
CA SER A 73 16.70 16.54 -10.62
C SER A 73 16.36 18.03 -10.68
N THR A 74 15.80 18.59 -9.59
CA THR A 74 15.39 20.01 -9.53
C THR A 74 16.25 20.87 -8.63
N ARG A 75 17.34 20.31 -8.06
CA ARG A 75 18.12 20.94 -6.98
C ARG A 75 18.67 22.34 -7.29
N ARG A 76 18.95 22.63 -8.55
CA ARG A 76 19.59 23.89 -8.99
C ARG A 76 18.70 24.77 -9.84
N ARG A 77 17.39 24.46 -9.98
CA ARG A 77 16.50 25.19 -10.89
C ARG A 77 15.16 25.44 -10.21
N GLU A 78 14.60 26.60 -10.47
CA GLU A 78 13.20 26.89 -10.14
C GLU A 78 12.28 26.25 -11.20
N PHE A 79 11.03 25.95 -10.81
CA PHE A 79 10.06 25.35 -11.72
C PHE A 79 9.78 26.22 -12.96
N ALA A 80 9.95 27.56 -12.82
CA ALA A 80 9.81 28.51 -13.92
C ALA A 80 10.86 28.29 -15.04
N ASP A 81 12.07 27.84 -14.67
CA ASP A 81 13.19 27.62 -15.57
C ASP A 81 13.20 26.23 -16.22
N PHE A 82 12.20 25.41 -15.93
CA PHE A 82 12.12 24.06 -16.48
C PHE A 82 11.77 24.10 -17.97
N SER A 83 12.56 23.37 -18.77
CA SER A 83 12.18 23.06 -20.14
C SER A 83 10.89 22.25 -20.18
N VAL A 84 10.19 22.26 -21.31
CA VAL A 84 8.94 21.49 -21.51
C VAL A 84 9.12 20.00 -21.18
N ARG A 85 10.27 19.41 -21.59
CA ARG A 85 10.61 18.01 -21.29
C ARG A 85 10.77 17.79 -19.79
N MET A 86 11.44 18.71 -19.09
CA MET A 86 11.67 18.61 -17.66
C MET A 86 10.38 18.73 -16.84
N ARG A 87 9.49 19.64 -17.24
CA ARG A 87 8.14 19.75 -16.65
C ARG A 87 7.33 18.48 -16.83
N ARG A 88 7.36 17.89 -18.02
CA ARG A 88 6.65 16.64 -18.32
C ARG A 88 7.18 15.50 -17.47
N ASN A 89 8.49 15.33 -17.36
CA ASN A 89 9.10 14.27 -16.57
C ASN A 89 8.81 14.46 -15.08
N PHE A 90 8.87 15.69 -14.58
CA PHE A 90 8.51 16.02 -13.19
C PHE A 90 7.06 15.63 -12.89
N LEU A 91 6.12 16.03 -13.73
CA LEU A 91 4.70 15.71 -13.58
C LEU A 91 4.46 14.20 -13.69
N ALA A 92 5.10 13.52 -14.63
CA ALA A 92 4.97 12.07 -14.78
C ALA A 92 5.45 11.33 -13.52
N CYS A 93 6.61 11.67 -12.98
CA CYS A 93 7.12 11.07 -11.74
C CYS A 93 6.21 11.38 -10.54
N TYR A 94 5.72 12.62 -10.43
CA TYR A 94 4.80 13.01 -9.37
C TYR A 94 3.49 12.21 -9.43
N ILE A 95 2.87 12.14 -10.60
CA ILE A 95 1.63 11.37 -10.80
C ILE A 95 1.86 9.89 -10.52
N SER A 96 2.98 9.31 -10.97
CA SER A 96 3.33 7.91 -10.69
C SER A 96 3.46 7.64 -9.18
N GLY A 97 4.02 8.58 -8.41
CA GLY A 97 4.10 8.48 -6.96
C GLY A 97 2.73 8.49 -6.28
N LEU A 98 1.85 9.37 -6.72
CA LEU A 98 0.47 9.42 -6.23
C LEU A 98 -0.30 8.14 -6.55
N LEU A 99 -0.18 7.64 -7.79
CA LEU A 99 -0.83 6.40 -8.21
C LEU A 99 -0.32 5.20 -7.42
N LEU A 100 1.00 5.09 -7.22
CA LEU A 100 1.58 4.02 -6.40
C LEU A 100 1.02 4.03 -4.98
N SER A 101 1.04 5.18 -4.32
CA SER A 101 0.55 5.30 -2.93
C SER A 101 -0.95 5.04 -2.80
N THR A 102 -1.76 5.52 -3.75
CA THR A 102 -3.21 5.24 -3.75
C THR A 102 -3.51 3.78 -4.00
N THR A 103 -2.82 3.15 -4.95
CA THR A 103 -2.97 1.71 -5.24
C THR A 103 -2.58 0.87 -4.02
N CYS A 104 -1.45 1.16 -3.37
CA CYS A 104 -1.05 0.48 -2.14
C CYS A 104 -2.09 0.66 -1.01
N SER A 105 -2.67 1.86 -0.88
CA SER A 105 -3.71 2.12 0.13
C SER A 105 -4.97 1.29 -0.14
N VAL A 106 -5.41 1.23 -1.39
CA VAL A 106 -6.58 0.42 -1.79
C VAL A 106 -6.32 -1.07 -1.54
N ILE A 107 -5.15 -1.58 -1.95
CA ILE A 107 -4.77 -2.98 -1.74
C ILE A 107 -4.78 -3.29 -0.24
N THR A 108 -4.16 -2.45 0.59
CA THR A 108 -4.14 -2.64 2.05
C THR A 108 -5.55 -2.65 2.62
N ALA A 109 -6.41 -1.70 2.24
CA ALA A 109 -7.78 -1.61 2.73
C ALA A 109 -8.60 -2.84 2.34
N VAL A 110 -8.53 -3.26 1.08
CA VAL A 110 -9.25 -4.45 0.58
C VAL A 110 -8.77 -5.70 1.30
N TRP A 111 -7.46 -5.87 1.47
CA TRP A 111 -6.91 -7.04 2.14
C TRP A 111 -7.32 -7.11 3.61
N VAL A 112 -7.20 -6.00 4.34
CA VAL A 112 -7.69 -5.90 5.73
C VAL A 112 -9.18 -6.22 5.81
N GLN A 113 -10.01 -5.65 4.91
CA GLN A 113 -11.44 -5.91 4.90
C GLN A 113 -11.77 -7.38 4.64
N LEU A 114 -11.09 -8.04 3.70
CA LEU A 114 -11.27 -9.46 3.41
C LEU A 114 -10.98 -10.33 4.64
N ILE A 115 -9.89 -10.05 5.35
CA ILE A 115 -9.52 -10.78 6.57
C ILE A 115 -10.59 -10.60 7.66
N LEU A 116 -11.03 -9.37 7.91
CA LEU A 116 -12.01 -9.07 8.94
C LEU A 116 -13.38 -9.71 8.62
N THR A 117 -13.81 -9.70 7.36
CA THR A 117 -15.08 -10.33 6.96
C THR A 117 -15.04 -11.86 7.07
N GLN A 118 -13.90 -12.49 6.78
CA GLN A 118 -13.75 -13.94 6.97
C GLN A 118 -13.79 -14.32 8.47
N ASN A 119 -13.18 -13.55 9.34
CA ASN A 119 -13.21 -13.80 10.77
C ASN A 119 -14.63 -13.69 11.35
N THR A 120 -15.39 -12.66 10.96
CA THR A 120 -16.78 -12.49 11.44
C THR A 120 -17.70 -13.61 10.95
N ALA A 121 -17.45 -14.20 9.78
CA ALA A 121 -18.19 -15.34 9.28
C ALA A 121 -17.94 -16.63 10.10
N VAL A 122 -16.72 -16.78 10.61
CA VAL A 122 -16.35 -17.91 11.49
C VAL A 122 -16.96 -17.75 12.87
N ASP A 123 -16.91 -16.56 13.45
CA ASP A 123 -17.47 -16.28 14.80
C ASP A 123 -19.01 -16.24 14.78
N GLY A 124 -19.65 -15.91 13.67
CA GLY A 124 -21.10 -15.82 13.51
C GLY A 124 -21.84 -17.16 13.36
N GLY A 125 -21.16 -18.30 13.54
CA GLY A 125 -21.83 -19.62 13.59
C GLY A 125 -22.40 -20.13 12.27
N VAL A 126 -22.07 -19.52 11.13
CA VAL A 126 -22.30 -20.12 9.82
C VAL A 126 -21.16 -21.10 9.57
N GLY A 127 -21.30 -22.30 10.11
CA GLY A 127 -20.32 -23.36 10.01
C GLY A 127 -20.06 -23.80 8.56
N LEU A 128 -19.23 -23.08 7.87
CA LEU A 128 -18.42 -23.65 6.84
C LEU A 128 -17.26 -24.34 7.56
N SER A 129 -17.49 -25.57 7.95
CA SER A 129 -16.45 -26.50 8.40
C SER A 129 -15.42 -26.61 7.27
N ILE A 130 -14.39 -25.77 7.35
CA ILE A 130 -13.19 -25.99 6.55
C ILE A 130 -12.55 -27.24 7.17
N PRO A 131 -12.46 -28.36 6.45
CA PRO A 131 -11.78 -29.52 6.98
C PRO A 131 -10.30 -29.15 7.11
N TYR A 132 -9.84 -28.90 8.34
CA TYR A 132 -8.42 -28.92 8.65
C TYR A 132 -7.94 -30.37 8.50
N SER A 133 -7.71 -30.79 7.28
CA SER A 133 -6.85 -31.96 7.06
C SER A 133 -5.43 -31.47 7.29
N LEU A 134 -4.95 -31.61 8.50
CA LEU A 134 -3.51 -31.58 8.78
C LEU A 134 -2.86 -32.64 7.89
N PRO A 135 -1.95 -32.31 6.97
CA PRO A 135 -1.19 -33.35 6.30
C PRO A 135 -0.22 -33.96 7.31
N GLY A 136 -0.51 -35.19 7.70
CA GLY A 136 0.43 -36.23 8.08
C GLY A 136 1.36 -36.00 9.27
N LEU A 137 1.03 -36.73 10.33
CA LEU A 137 2.03 -37.52 11.07
C LEU A 137 2.50 -38.70 10.19
#